data_bf6b5f9cbaac59d9ba6003b465a95601
#
_entry.id   bf6b5f9cbaac59d9ba6003b465a95601
#
_cell.length_a   1.000
_cell.length_b   1.000
_cell.length_c   1.000
_cell.angle_alpha   90.00
_cell.angle_beta   90.00
_cell.angle_gamma   90.00
#
_symmetry.space_group_name_H-M   'P 1'
#
loop_
_entity.id
_entity.type
_entity.pdbx_description
1 polymer ?
#
loop_
_entity_poly.entity_id
_entity_poly.type
_entity_poly.pdbx_seq_one_letter_code
_entity_poly.pdbx_strand_id
1 'polypeptide(L)'
;MGSVTALLKGDNVRSATVTAVGNVHLGMLDSQLMTSELANLTIDYREFVRCLDERMKQATKMAVDIYAGDKKIADFVKGKKILIKQGHAEKRLFRVRAGQAYIARETDAGIVPIGCLQEGDYFGHIPFLDIGQEPYSASIFASPDLKLSSMDPQELQREHDKLSSTLKNILAHLSTSISVTTLIACDFYNKVFAGKSK
;
A
#
# COMPACT_ATOMS: atom_id res chain seq x y z
N MET A 1 -5.96 -17.57 0.72
CA MET A 1 -4.95 -16.51 0.65
C MET A 1 -4.76 -15.98 2.06
N GLY A 2 -3.55 -15.61 2.47
CA GLY A 2 -3.23 -15.07 3.78
C GLY A 2 -2.49 -13.75 3.64
N SER A 3 -2.40 -12.99 4.73
CA SER A 3 -1.58 -11.79 4.79
C SER A 3 -0.10 -12.17 4.77
N VAL A 4 0.74 -11.38 4.07
CA VAL A 4 2.20 -11.58 4.09
C VAL A 4 2.75 -11.37 5.50
N THR A 5 2.14 -10.51 6.30
CA THR A 5 2.52 -10.32 7.71
C THR A 5 2.25 -11.54 8.59
N ALA A 6 1.36 -12.45 8.19
CA ALA A 6 1.18 -13.72 8.90
C ALA A 6 2.43 -14.60 8.82
N LEU A 7 3.22 -14.50 7.74
CA LEU A 7 4.52 -15.17 7.62
C LEU A 7 5.57 -14.59 8.58
N LEU A 8 5.48 -13.28 8.87
CA LEU A 8 6.40 -12.59 9.78
C LEU A 8 6.06 -12.82 11.26
N LYS A 9 4.78 -13.00 11.59
CA LYS A 9 4.29 -13.07 12.97
C LYS A 9 3.89 -14.46 13.42
N GLY A 10 3.81 -15.43 12.50
CA GLY A 10 3.30 -16.77 12.79
C GLY A 10 1.80 -16.81 13.11
N ASP A 11 1.09 -15.70 12.92
CA ASP A 11 -0.36 -15.60 13.16
C ASP A 11 -1.12 -16.04 11.89
N ASN A 12 -1.89 -17.12 12.01
CA ASN A 12 -2.61 -17.75 10.91
C ASN A 12 -4.10 -17.41 10.87
N VAL A 13 -4.53 -16.33 11.53
CA VAL A 13 -5.94 -15.92 11.51
C VAL A 13 -6.34 -15.48 10.11
N ARG A 14 -7.33 -16.16 9.55
CA ARG A 14 -7.90 -15.83 8.22
C ARG A 14 -8.91 -14.70 8.36
N SER A 15 -8.75 -13.66 7.54
CA SER A 15 -9.67 -12.52 7.50
C SER A 15 -10.90 -12.75 6.61
N ALA A 16 -10.89 -13.81 5.80
CA ALA A 16 -11.98 -14.12 4.86
C ALA A 16 -12.08 -15.63 4.59
N THR A 17 -13.29 -16.06 4.23
CA THR A 17 -13.55 -17.39 3.68
C THR A 17 -13.26 -17.38 2.18
N VAL A 18 -12.59 -18.42 1.71
CA VAL A 18 -12.32 -18.63 0.28
C VAL A 18 -13.10 -19.84 -0.19
N THR A 19 -13.93 -19.67 -1.21
CA THR A 19 -14.76 -20.72 -1.78
C THR A 19 -14.31 -21.00 -3.21
N ALA A 20 -14.07 -22.27 -3.52
CA ALA A 20 -13.76 -22.68 -4.89
C ALA A 20 -15.02 -22.60 -5.77
N VAL A 21 -14.88 -22.05 -6.97
CA VAL A 21 -15.92 -22.03 -8.00
C VAL A 21 -15.40 -22.79 -9.21
N GLY A 22 -16.02 -23.92 -9.54
CA GLY A 22 -15.53 -24.83 -10.58
C GLY A 22 -14.28 -25.63 -10.15
N ASN A 23 -13.52 -26.09 -11.13
CA ASN A 23 -12.28 -26.82 -10.91
C ASN A 23 -11.14 -25.86 -10.58
N VAL A 24 -10.55 -26.00 -9.39
CA VAL A 24 -9.46 -25.15 -8.91
C VAL A 24 -8.22 -26.00 -8.63
N HIS A 25 -7.09 -25.61 -9.19
CA HIS A 25 -5.78 -26.16 -8.87
C HIS A 25 -5.07 -25.24 -7.88
N LEU A 26 -4.65 -25.78 -6.73
CA LEU A 26 -3.97 -25.03 -5.68
C LEU A 26 -2.54 -25.56 -5.50
N GLY A 27 -1.57 -24.62 -5.50
CA GLY A 27 -0.23 -24.89 -5.00
C GLY A 27 -0.14 -24.59 -3.50
N MET A 28 0.54 -25.46 -2.77
CA MET A 28 0.91 -25.17 -1.38
C MET A 28 2.27 -24.48 -1.34
N LEU A 29 2.32 -23.33 -0.65
CA LEU A 29 3.59 -22.64 -0.39
C LEU A 29 4.23 -23.23 0.87
N ASP A 30 5.54 -23.43 0.81
CA ASP A 30 6.32 -23.80 1.99
C ASP A 30 6.44 -22.57 2.93
N SER A 31 5.55 -22.53 3.91
CA SER A 31 5.50 -21.43 4.87
C SER A 31 6.73 -21.37 5.76
N GLN A 32 7.38 -22.49 6.07
CA GLN A 32 8.59 -22.53 6.90
C GLN A 32 9.77 -21.95 6.14
N LEU A 33 9.95 -22.32 4.89
CA LEU A 33 10.99 -21.77 4.03
C LEU A 33 10.81 -20.25 3.86
N MET A 34 9.60 -19.80 3.56
CA MET A 34 9.30 -18.37 3.39
C MET A 34 9.50 -17.58 4.68
N THR A 35 9.10 -18.12 5.82
CA THR A 35 9.32 -17.47 7.13
C THR A 35 10.80 -17.37 7.45
N SER A 36 11.57 -18.42 7.19
CA SER A 36 13.03 -18.43 7.36
C SER A 36 13.71 -17.41 6.45
N GLU A 37 13.29 -17.32 5.18
CA GLU A 37 13.83 -16.36 4.23
C GLU A 37 13.57 -14.92 4.69
N LEU A 38 12.35 -14.60 5.10
CA LEU A 38 11.99 -13.27 5.62
C LEU A 38 12.72 -12.94 6.93
N ALA A 39 12.96 -13.92 7.81
CA ALA A 39 13.69 -13.72 9.07
C ALA A 39 15.16 -13.33 8.85
N ASN A 40 15.75 -13.75 7.73
CA ASN A 40 17.14 -13.45 7.37
C ASN A 40 17.33 -12.06 6.74
N LEU A 41 16.25 -11.33 6.44
CA LEU A 41 16.31 -10.00 5.89
C LEU A 41 16.56 -8.95 6.98
N THR A 42 17.05 -7.78 6.57
CA THR A 42 17.22 -6.64 7.47
C THR A 42 15.90 -6.21 8.10
N ILE A 43 15.98 -5.57 9.26
CA ILE A 43 14.80 -5.01 9.94
C ILE A 43 14.07 -4.05 9.02
N ASP A 44 14.80 -3.17 8.31
CA ASP A 44 14.22 -2.18 7.42
C ASP A 44 13.45 -2.83 6.26
N TYR A 45 13.94 -3.92 5.68
CA TYR A 45 13.21 -4.63 4.64
C TYR A 45 11.95 -5.34 5.16
N ARG A 46 12.01 -5.93 6.35
CA ARG A 46 10.81 -6.52 6.99
C ARG A 46 9.74 -5.49 7.30
N GLU A 47 10.15 -4.31 7.79
CA GLU A 47 9.23 -3.18 8.00
C GLU A 47 8.64 -2.67 6.68
N PHE A 48 9.43 -2.65 5.61
CA PHE A 48 8.95 -2.35 4.28
C PHE A 48 7.87 -3.36 3.80
N VAL A 49 8.08 -4.65 3.97
CA VAL A 49 7.08 -5.69 3.64
C VAL A 49 5.81 -5.51 4.48
N ARG A 50 5.95 -5.22 5.77
CA ARG A 50 4.83 -4.91 6.67
C ARG A 50 4.05 -3.69 6.18
N CYS A 51 4.74 -2.63 5.75
CA CYS A 51 4.13 -1.42 5.21
C CYS A 51 3.28 -1.72 3.96
N LEU A 52 3.74 -2.57 3.03
CA LEU A 52 2.97 -2.97 1.86
C LEU A 52 1.69 -3.72 2.24
N ASP A 53 1.77 -4.66 3.18
CA ASP A 53 0.61 -5.43 3.65
C ASP A 53 -0.43 -4.51 4.32
N GLU A 54 0.03 -3.55 5.11
CA GLU A 54 -0.85 -2.59 5.77
C GLU A 54 -1.51 -1.63 4.76
N ARG A 55 -0.77 -1.19 3.74
CA ARG A 55 -1.32 -0.40 2.63
C ARG A 55 -2.42 -1.14 1.87
N MET A 56 -2.26 -2.44 1.64
CA MET A 56 -3.30 -3.26 1.01
C MET A 56 -4.57 -3.30 1.86
N LYS A 57 -4.43 -3.47 3.17
CA LYS A 57 -5.58 -3.46 4.11
C LYS A 57 -6.28 -2.10 4.10
N GLN A 58 -5.51 -1.01 4.16
CA GLN A 58 -6.05 0.34 4.15
C GLN A 58 -6.77 0.65 2.83
N ALA A 59 -6.17 0.32 1.68
CA ALA A 59 -6.79 0.52 0.37
C ALA A 59 -8.11 -0.28 0.25
N THR A 60 -8.12 -1.53 0.72
CA THR A 60 -9.32 -2.37 0.73
C THR A 60 -10.42 -1.76 1.63
N LYS A 61 -10.06 -1.37 2.86
CA LYS A 61 -10.99 -0.73 3.78
C LYS A 61 -11.57 0.54 3.17
N MET A 62 -10.72 1.38 2.58
CA MET A 62 -11.13 2.64 1.96
C MET A 62 -12.09 2.42 0.78
N ALA A 63 -11.82 1.42 -0.06
CA ALA A 63 -12.72 1.05 -1.15
C ALA A 63 -14.12 0.64 -0.62
N VAL A 64 -14.17 -0.10 0.48
CA VAL A 64 -15.43 -0.50 1.13
C VAL A 64 -16.15 0.71 1.74
N ASP A 65 -15.44 1.59 2.46
CA ASP A 65 -16.02 2.79 3.09
C ASP A 65 -16.59 3.74 2.01
N ILE A 66 -15.90 3.90 0.88
CA ILE A 66 -16.35 4.68 -0.28
C ILE A 66 -17.62 4.05 -0.87
N TYR A 67 -17.61 2.74 -1.12
CA TYR A 67 -18.75 2.02 -1.67
C TYR A 67 -19.99 2.14 -0.76
N ALA A 68 -19.79 2.10 0.56
CA ALA A 68 -20.83 2.31 1.55
C ALA A 68 -21.32 3.77 1.66
N GLY A 69 -20.66 4.72 0.99
CA GLY A 69 -21.05 6.14 0.97
C GLY A 69 -20.69 6.89 2.27
N ASP A 70 -19.62 6.49 2.97
CA ASP A 70 -19.19 7.18 4.21
C ASP A 70 -18.76 8.62 3.90
N LYS A 71 -19.46 9.59 4.51
CA LYS A 71 -19.23 11.03 4.32
C LYS A 71 -17.95 11.54 4.99
N LYS A 72 -17.38 10.83 5.96
CA LYS A 72 -16.16 11.23 6.67
C LYS A 72 -14.92 11.24 5.76
N ILE A 73 -15.02 10.60 4.61
CA ILE A 73 -13.96 10.53 3.59
C ILE A 73 -13.56 11.93 3.10
N ALA A 74 -14.51 12.87 2.97
CA ALA A 74 -14.24 14.23 2.47
C ALA A 74 -13.31 15.05 3.37
N ASP A 75 -13.26 14.75 4.67
CA ASP A 75 -12.44 15.49 5.64
C ASP A 75 -11.02 14.91 5.81
N PHE A 76 -10.71 13.80 5.15
CA PHE A 76 -9.45 13.06 5.34
C PHE A 76 -8.19 13.90 5.12
N VAL A 77 -8.18 14.77 4.11
CA VAL A 77 -7.04 15.64 3.77
C VAL A 77 -7.29 17.12 4.07
N LYS A 78 -8.45 17.46 4.61
CA LYS A 78 -8.84 18.85 4.88
C LYS A 78 -7.87 19.53 5.83
N GLY A 79 -7.39 20.70 5.44
CA GLY A 79 -6.45 21.50 6.25
C GLY A 79 -5.01 20.95 6.30
N LYS A 80 -4.69 19.87 5.58
CA LYS A 80 -3.34 19.30 5.53
C LYS A 80 -2.52 19.90 4.39
N LYS A 81 -1.23 20.04 4.59
CA LYS A 81 -0.30 20.58 3.58
C LYS A 81 0.07 19.49 2.57
N ILE A 82 0.00 19.81 1.28
CA ILE A 82 0.52 18.93 0.23
C ILE A 82 2.05 18.90 0.33
N LEU A 83 2.61 17.70 0.46
CA LEU A 83 4.05 17.45 0.46
C LEU A 83 4.54 17.05 -0.94
N ILE A 84 3.81 16.17 -1.59
CA ILE A 84 4.08 15.69 -2.95
C ILE A 84 2.76 15.71 -3.71
N LYS A 85 2.76 16.29 -4.90
CA LYS A 85 1.57 16.35 -5.75
C LYS A 85 1.54 15.15 -6.70
N GLN A 86 0.36 14.61 -6.94
CA GLN A 86 0.12 13.57 -7.96
C GLN A 86 0.72 13.97 -9.31
N GLY A 87 1.37 13.03 -9.98
CA GLY A 87 2.07 13.26 -11.24
C GLY A 87 3.48 13.86 -11.11
N HIS A 88 3.94 14.20 -9.89
CA HIS A 88 5.29 14.72 -9.69
C HIS A 88 6.34 13.60 -9.83
N ALA A 89 7.37 13.83 -10.64
CA ALA A 89 8.48 12.88 -10.83
C ALA A 89 9.53 13.04 -9.72
N GLU A 90 9.48 12.21 -8.70
CA GLU A 90 10.47 12.15 -7.63
C GLU A 90 11.06 10.73 -7.57
N LYS A 91 12.38 10.61 -7.44
CA LYS A 91 13.06 9.31 -7.37
C LYS A 91 13.49 8.91 -5.97
N ARG A 92 13.19 9.74 -4.96
CA ARG A 92 13.57 9.47 -3.58
C ARG A 92 12.62 8.50 -2.91
N LEU A 93 13.16 7.70 -2.03
CA LEU A 93 12.43 6.88 -1.07
C LEU A 93 12.44 7.60 0.28
N PHE A 94 11.29 7.66 0.94
CA PHE A 94 11.13 8.28 2.25
C PHE A 94 10.65 7.27 3.28
N ARG A 95 11.14 7.45 4.52
CA ARG A 95 10.62 6.77 5.70
C ARG A 95 10.03 7.80 6.66
N VAL A 96 8.84 7.54 7.18
CA VAL A 96 8.19 8.34 8.21
C VAL A 96 8.91 8.12 9.53
N ARG A 97 9.38 9.19 10.18
CA ARG A 97 10.08 9.16 11.47
C ARG A 97 9.23 9.66 12.63
N ALA A 98 8.25 10.49 12.35
CA ALA A 98 7.23 10.96 13.29
C ALA A 98 6.06 11.57 12.51
N GLY A 99 4.90 11.69 13.15
CA GLY A 99 3.69 12.23 12.53
C GLY A 99 3.06 11.28 11.52
N GLN A 100 2.29 11.82 10.60
CA GLN A 100 1.51 11.06 9.64
C GLN A 100 1.61 11.64 8.24
N ALA A 101 1.68 10.77 7.22
CA ALA A 101 1.55 11.13 5.81
C ALA A 101 0.27 10.49 5.24
N TYR A 102 -0.61 11.30 4.70
CA TYR A 102 -1.90 10.89 4.15
C TYR A 102 -1.80 10.76 2.65
N ILE A 103 -2.18 9.61 2.12
CA ILE A 103 -2.17 9.31 0.69
C ILE A 103 -3.56 9.53 0.14
N ALA A 104 -3.66 10.35 -0.90
CA ALA A 104 -4.92 10.57 -1.59
C ALA A 104 -4.71 10.75 -3.10
N ARG A 105 -5.67 10.31 -3.89
CA ARG A 105 -5.66 10.43 -5.35
C ARG A 105 -6.66 11.48 -5.81
N GLU A 106 -6.23 12.37 -6.70
CA GLU A 106 -7.12 13.32 -7.36
C GLU A 106 -7.88 12.61 -8.48
N THR A 107 -9.20 12.81 -8.53
CA THR A 107 -10.11 12.31 -9.56
C THR A 107 -11.02 13.45 -10.02
N ASP A 108 -11.78 13.25 -11.08
CA ASP A 108 -12.72 14.24 -11.60
C ASP A 108 -13.83 14.59 -10.59
N ALA A 109 -14.18 13.65 -9.70
CA ALA A 109 -15.19 13.86 -8.67
C ALA A 109 -14.63 14.43 -7.35
N GLY A 110 -13.30 14.55 -7.24
CA GLY A 110 -12.62 15.08 -6.04
C GLY A 110 -11.46 14.24 -5.56
N ILE A 111 -11.09 14.44 -4.31
CA ILE A 111 -9.93 13.79 -3.68
C ILE A 111 -10.39 12.50 -2.99
N VAL A 112 -9.80 11.39 -3.42
CA VAL A 112 -10.07 10.03 -2.91
C VAL A 112 -8.98 9.64 -1.92
N PRO A 113 -9.28 9.45 -0.63
CA PRO A 113 -8.35 8.90 0.33
C PRO A 113 -7.95 7.47 -0.03
N ILE A 114 -6.67 7.15 0.14
CA ILE A 114 -6.14 5.81 -0.13
C ILE A 114 -5.63 5.16 1.16
N GLY A 115 -4.98 5.95 2.02
CA GLY A 115 -4.42 5.44 3.27
C GLY A 115 -3.63 6.48 4.03
N CYS A 116 -3.18 6.08 5.23
CA CYS A 116 -2.37 6.90 6.11
C CYS A 116 -1.11 6.12 6.50
N LEU A 117 0.04 6.73 6.30
CA LEU A 117 1.34 6.21 6.69
C LEU A 117 1.72 6.78 8.06
N GLN A 118 2.24 5.91 8.90
CA GLN A 118 2.68 6.22 10.27
C GLN A 118 4.18 6.02 10.42
N GLU A 119 4.70 6.27 11.61
CA GLU A 119 6.11 6.04 11.93
C GLU A 119 6.56 4.63 11.53
N GLY A 120 7.69 4.54 10.84
CA GLY A 120 8.25 3.31 10.29
C GLY A 120 7.80 2.99 8.87
N ASP A 121 6.74 3.60 8.36
CA ASP A 121 6.24 3.34 7.00
C ASP A 121 7.08 4.04 5.92
N TYR A 122 7.00 3.49 4.70
CA TYR A 122 7.77 3.93 3.54
C TYR A 122 6.86 4.45 2.43
N PHE A 123 7.32 5.45 1.69
CA PHE A 123 6.68 5.92 0.47
C PHE A 123 7.70 6.56 -0.49
N GLY A 124 7.32 6.68 -1.75
CA GLY A 124 8.17 7.22 -2.81
C GLY A 124 8.53 6.17 -3.85
N HIS A 125 9.68 6.33 -4.48
CA HIS A 125 10.12 5.44 -5.55
C HIS A 125 10.72 4.14 -5.00
N ILE A 126 10.13 3.01 -5.41
CA ILE A 126 10.62 1.67 -5.08
C ILE A 126 11.01 0.99 -6.40
N PRO A 127 12.30 0.84 -6.70
CA PRO A 127 12.77 0.49 -8.05
C PRO A 127 12.41 -0.91 -8.51
N PHE A 128 12.10 -1.83 -7.60
CA PHE A 128 11.77 -3.23 -7.88
C PHE A 128 10.28 -3.55 -7.79
N LEU A 129 9.45 -2.54 -7.53
CA LEU A 129 8.00 -2.71 -7.51
C LEU A 129 7.35 -1.68 -8.44
N ASP A 130 6.60 -2.17 -9.41
CA ASP A 130 5.77 -1.37 -10.31
C ASP A 130 4.47 -0.91 -9.63
N ILE A 131 4.58 -0.38 -8.41
CA ILE A 131 3.42 0.18 -7.72
C ILE A 131 3.01 1.46 -8.43
N GLY A 132 1.97 1.36 -9.24
CA GLY A 132 1.52 2.45 -10.06
C GLY A 132 2.65 2.90 -10.98
N GLN A 133 2.72 2.40 -12.17
CA GLN A 133 3.76 2.67 -13.20
C GLN A 133 3.94 4.16 -13.51
N GLU A 134 3.24 5.03 -12.80
CA GLU A 134 3.29 6.47 -12.94
C GLU A 134 4.06 7.06 -11.76
N PRO A 135 4.96 8.02 -12.01
CA PRO A 135 5.60 8.76 -10.93
C PRO A 135 4.50 9.38 -10.06
N TYR A 136 4.44 8.98 -8.80
CA TYR A 136 3.44 9.40 -7.83
C TYR A 136 1.99 9.38 -8.37
N SER A 137 1.42 8.20 -8.43
CA SER A 137 0.00 8.00 -8.77
C SER A 137 -0.98 8.62 -7.76
N ALA A 138 -0.47 9.21 -6.67
CA ALA A 138 -1.23 9.86 -5.61
C ALA A 138 -0.49 11.06 -5.03
N SER A 139 -1.24 12.01 -4.47
CA SER A 139 -0.70 13.10 -3.66
C SER A 139 -0.44 12.65 -2.22
N ILE A 140 0.61 13.19 -1.61
CA ILE A 140 0.96 12.99 -0.20
C ILE A 140 0.71 14.28 0.57
N PHE A 141 -0.08 14.19 1.63
CA PHE A 141 -0.40 15.29 2.54
C PHE A 141 0.26 15.04 3.90
N ALA A 142 0.75 16.07 4.51
CA ALA A 142 1.51 16.01 5.76
C ALA A 142 0.69 16.45 6.96
N SER A 143 0.81 15.72 8.09
CA SER A 143 0.46 16.27 9.40
C SER A 143 1.47 17.35 9.79
N PRO A 144 1.11 18.28 10.71
CA PRO A 144 2.02 19.37 11.12
C PRO A 144 3.33 18.89 11.75
N ASP A 145 3.32 17.73 12.36
CA ASP A 145 4.45 17.09 13.06
C ASP A 145 5.19 16.06 12.22
N LEU A 146 4.87 15.93 10.92
CA LEU A 146 5.51 14.97 10.03
C LEU A 146 7.02 15.23 9.94
N LYS A 147 7.79 14.18 10.25
CA LYS A 147 9.25 14.14 10.04
C LYS A 147 9.59 12.96 9.14
N LEU A 148 10.45 13.21 8.17
CA LEU A 148 10.88 12.22 7.18
C LEU A 148 12.40 12.07 7.19
N SER A 149 12.87 10.85 6.87
CA SER A 149 14.23 10.63 6.41
C SER A 149 14.20 10.16 4.96
N SER A 150 15.12 10.67 4.14
CA SER A 150 15.39 10.11 2.82
C SER A 150 16.24 8.85 2.99
N MET A 151 15.93 7.82 2.20
CA MET A 151 16.68 6.56 2.15
C MET A 151 17.19 6.33 0.74
N ASP A 152 18.32 5.60 0.64
CA ASP A 152 18.80 5.10 -0.63
C ASP A 152 17.95 3.89 -1.06
N PRO A 153 17.22 3.97 -2.18
CA PRO A 153 16.45 2.83 -2.69
C PRO A 153 17.30 1.58 -2.96
N GLN A 154 18.61 1.75 -3.20
CA GLN A 154 19.52 0.64 -3.47
C GLN A 154 19.72 -0.29 -2.26
N GLU A 155 19.51 0.19 -1.05
CA GLU A 155 19.57 -0.66 0.15
C GLU A 155 18.45 -1.69 0.14
N LEU A 156 17.20 -1.26 -0.15
CA LEU A 156 16.07 -2.17 -0.28
C LEU A 156 16.22 -3.07 -1.52
N GLN A 157 16.76 -2.54 -2.62
CA GLN A 157 17.02 -3.33 -3.84
C GLN A 157 17.95 -4.51 -3.56
N ARG A 158 19.07 -4.29 -2.84
CA ARG A 158 20.02 -5.37 -2.49
C ARG A 158 19.37 -6.47 -1.65
N GLU A 159 18.48 -6.13 -0.73
CA GLU A 159 17.73 -7.12 0.04
C GLU A 159 16.72 -7.86 -0.85
N HIS A 160 16.01 -7.13 -1.71
CA HIS A 160 15.08 -7.72 -2.66
C HIS A 160 15.76 -8.73 -3.59
N ASP A 161 16.97 -8.43 -4.05
CA ASP A 161 17.71 -9.30 -4.97
C ASP A 161 18.06 -10.66 -4.35
N LYS A 162 18.19 -10.74 -3.02
CA LYS A 162 18.45 -11.98 -2.28
C LYS A 162 17.23 -12.89 -2.16
N LEU A 163 16.02 -12.37 -2.39
CA LEU A 163 14.79 -13.13 -2.25
C LEU A 163 14.65 -14.23 -3.31
N SER A 164 14.00 -15.31 -2.94
CA SER A 164 13.52 -16.32 -3.89
C SER A 164 12.54 -15.70 -4.89
N SER A 165 12.44 -16.30 -6.06
CA SER A 165 11.43 -15.91 -7.06
C SER A 165 10.00 -15.98 -6.50
N THR A 166 9.71 -16.90 -5.60
CA THR A 166 8.42 -17.03 -4.95
C THR A 166 8.08 -15.78 -4.13
N LEU A 167 8.97 -15.31 -3.26
CA LEU A 167 8.73 -14.10 -2.47
C LEU A 167 8.70 -12.85 -3.34
N LYS A 168 9.57 -12.73 -4.35
CA LYS A 168 9.52 -11.64 -5.33
C LYS A 168 8.16 -11.55 -6.01
N ASN A 169 7.63 -12.68 -6.48
CA ASN A 169 6.32 -12.74 -7.13
C ASN A 169 5.17 -12.39 -6.17
N ILE A 170 5.25 -12.80 -4.90
CA ILE A 170 4.24 -12.42 -3.90
C ILE A 170 4.25 -10.92 -3.65
N LEU A 171 5.43 -10.29 -3.51
CA LEU A 171 5.54 -8.85 -3.31
C LEU A 171 5.08 -8.07 -4.53
N ALA A 172 5.43 -8.50 -5.74
CA ALA A 172 4.96 -7.90 -6.99
C ALA A 172 3.43 -8.02 -7.11
N HIS A 173 2.85 -9.18 -6.77
CA HIS A 173 1.40 -9.35 -6.78
C HIS A 173 0.71 -8.48 -5.72
N LEU A 174 1.27 -8.36 -4.52
CA LEU A 174 0.75 -7.47 -3.47
C LEU A 174 0.75 -6.01 -3.94
N SER A 175 1.84 -5.57 -4.56
CA SER A 175 1.97 -4.24 -5.16
C SER A 175 0.89 -3.97 -6.23
N THR A 176 0.74 -4.89 -7.19
CA THR A 176 -0.29 -4.81 -8.23
C THR A 176 -1.70 -4.76 -7.61
N SER A 177 -1.95 -5.57 -6.58
CA SER A 177 -3.23 -5.60 -5.88
C SER A 177 -3.56 -4.28 -5.19
N ILE A 178 -2.57 -3.60 -4.58
CA ILE A 178 -2.73 -2.26 -4.02
C ILE A 178 -3.15 -1.27 -5.12
N SER A 179 -2.47 -1.29 -6.27
CA SER A 179 -2.77 -0.39 -7.40
C SER A 179 -4.17 -0.62 -7.94
N VAL A 180 -4.56 -1.87 -8.19
CA VAL A 180 -5.90 -2.23 -8.69
C VAL A 180 -6.98 -1.84 -7.69
N THR A 181 -6.79 -2.13 -6.39
CA THR A 181 -7.75 -1.76 -5.35
C THR A 181 -7.92 -0.25 -5.24
N THR A 182 -6.83 0.51 -5.41
CA THR A 182 -6.86 1.97 -5.45
C THR A 182 -7.69 2.48 -6.64
N LEU A 183 -7.53 1.89 -7.83
CA LEU A 183 -8.33 2.25 -9.01
C LEU A 183 -9.81 1.94 -8.80
N ILE A 184 -10.13 0.79 -8.21
CA ILE A 184 -11.52 0.42 -7.85
C ILE A 184 -12.11 1.43 -6.86
N ALA A 185 -11.34 1.85 -5.85
CA ALA A 185 -11.78 2.88 -4.90
C ALA A 185 -12.09 4.21 -5.61
N CYS A 186 -11.25 4.63 -6.56
CA CYS A 186 -11.48 5.83 -7.36
C CYS A 186 -12.74 5.71 -8.23
N ASP A 187 -12.96 4.55 -8.88
CA ASP A 187 -14.16 4.30 -9.68
C ASP A 187 -15.44 4.34 -8.81
N PHE A 188 -15.42 3.72 -7.64
CA PHE A 188 -16.52 3.80 -6.68
C PHE A 188 -16.78 5.24 -6.24
N TYR A 189 -15.73 5.99 -5.93
CA TYR A 189 -15.86 7.39 -5.53
C TYR A 189 -16.53 8.22 -6.61
N ASN A 190 -16.10 8.09 -7.87
CA ASN A 190 -16.70 8.78 -9.00
C ASN A 190 -18.19 8.41 -9.14
N LYS A 191 -18.56 7.13 -9.02
CA LYS A 191 -19.97 6.68 -9.12
C LYS A 191 -20.84 7.19 -7.96
N VAL A 192 -20.33 7.19 -6.73
CA VAL A 192 -21.10 7.55 -5.53
C VAL A 192 -21.22 9.07 -5.35
N PHE A 193 -20.19 9.83 -5.73
CA PHE A 193 -20.08 11.25 -5.39
C PHE A 193 -20.15 12.21 -6.59
N ALA A 194 -19.88 11.77 -7.85
CA ALA A 194 -19.96 12.62 -9.04
C ALA A 194 -21.36 13.24 -9.27
N GLY A 195 -22.42 12.62 -8.78
CA GLY A 195 -23.78 13.14 -8.89
C GLY A 195 -24.19 14.20 -7.86
N LYS A 196 -23.29 14.54 -6.90
CA LYS A 196 -23.59 15.45 -5.77
C LYS A 196 -22.93 16.84 -5.89
N SER A 197 -22.18 17.08 -6.96
CA SER A 197 -21.51 18.38 -7.22
C SER A 197 -22.29 19.22 -8.25
N LYS A 198 -23.62 19.27 -8.13
CA LYS A 198 -24.49 20.23 -8.82
C LYS A 198 -25.31 21.01 -7.83
#